data_4a6eaa68eda4a5d621669e1e95bc962c
#
_entry.id   4a6eaa68eda4a5d621669e1e95bc962c
#
_cell.length_a   1.000
_cell.length_b   1.000
_cell.length_c   1.000
_cell.angle_alpha   90.00
_cell.angle_beta   90.00
_cell.angle_gamma   90.00
#
_symmetry.space_group_name_H-M   'P 1'
#
loop_
_entity.id
_entity.type
_entity.pdbx_description
1 polymer ?
#
loop_
_entity_poly.entity_id
_entity_poly.type
_entity_poly.pdbx_seq_one_letter_code
_entity_poly.pdbx_strand_id
1 'polypeptide(L)'
;MTEPRNRTRKVTRKAGPPEAVEFQAPQSTDTDGRSEKKKSKVPAKTSADNSGNSRNGNGNGGARGRRNGNRSNNRGRRNVVKSMQGADLTHRLPAPPRPPKDGLRIVALGGISEIGRNMTVFEYRGRLLIVDCGVLFPSSGEPGVDLILPDFSYLEDKMDRVEALVVTHGHEDHIGAIPWLLKQRPDLPIIASRFTCALIHAKTQEHRQRPKLIEVNEKSREKRGPFDVRFFAVNHSIPDCLGVAIKTGAGLVVHTGDIKLDQTPPDGRPTDLPALARFGDEGVDLLMCDSTNATTPGVSGSESDIAPTLKRLVADAKQRVIVASFASNVYRVQAAVDAAVAAGRRVAFNGRSMIRNMEIAEKMGFLKAPRGTFITMDEAAKLAPHKVMLVTTGTQGEPMAALSRMARREHRQITVRDGDLIILSSSLVPGNEEAVFGVINMLAQIGATVVTGRDAKVHTSGHGYSGELLFLYNVVRPTNAMPVHGEWRHLRANKELAI
;
A
#
# COMPACT_ATOMS: atom_id res chain seq x y z
N MET A 1 67.57 -28.85 2.35
CA MET A 1 68.37 -27.84 1.67
C MET A 1 67.46 -26.76 1.17
N THR A 2 67.65 -25.55 1.72
CA THR A 2 67.26 -24.20 1.29
C THR A 2 65.79 -23.84 1.15
N GLU A 3 65.26 -23.20 2.21
CA GLU A 3 64.11 -22.28 2.18
C GLU A 3 64.40 -21.00 1.37
N PRO A 4 63.39 -20.30 0.86
CA PRO A 4 63.48 -18.89 0.57
C PRO A 4 62.61 -18.03 1.53
N ARG A 5 63.26 -17.00 2.02
CA ARG A 5 62.79 -15.97 2.96
C ARG A 5 61.68 -15.08 2.36
N ASN A 6 60.62 -14.93 3.15
CA ASN A 6 59.56 -13.97 2.95
C ASN A 6 59.98 -12.58 3.47
N ARG A 7 59.92 -11.53 2.63
CA ARG A 7 60.08 -10.13 3.03
C ARG A 7 58.72 -9.42 2.93
N THR A 8 58.10 -9.21 4.08
CA THR A 8 56.96 -8.32 4.23
C THR A 8 57.44 -6.85 4.33
N ARG A 9 56.97 -6.02 3.41
CA ARG A 9 57.15 -4.56 3.47
C ARG A 9 55.86 -3.98 4.11
N LYS A 10 55.97 -3.48 5.35
CA LYS A 10 55.01 -2.60 5.98
C LYS A 10 55.06 -1.22 5.36
N VAL A 11 53.95 -0.73 4.80
CA VAL A 11 53.77 0.68 4.45
C VAL A 11 52.72 1.23 5.40
N THR A 12 53.17 2.00 6.38
CA THR A 12 52.30 2.81 7.23
C THR A 12 52.14 4.19 6.60
N ARG A 13 50.96 4.53 6.10
CA ARG A 13 50.53 5.90 5.85
C ARG A 13 49.49 6.29 6.90
N LYS A 14 49.81 7.25 7.74
CA LYS A 14 48.90 7.99 8.60
C LYS A 14 48.08 8.92 7.70
N ALA A 15 46.76 8.74 7.63
CA ALA A 15 45.85 9.73 7.10
C ALA A 15 45.41 10.65 8.24
N GLY A 16 45.60 11.95 8.08
CA GLY A 16 45.07 12.97 8.96
C GLY A 16 43.54 13.15 8.73
N PRO A 17 42.83 13.76 9.66
CA PRO A 17 41.40 13.99 9.51
C PRO A 17 41.10 14.97 8.36
N PRO A 18 39.99 14.82 7.63
CA PRO A 18 39.62 15.75 6.57
C PRO A 18 39.19 17.11 7.17
N GLU A 19 39.64 18.19 6.54
CA GLU A 19 39.25 19.56 6.86
C GLU A 19 37.74 19.75 6.57
N ALA A 20 37.07 20.44 7.50
CA ALA A 20 35.69 20.83 7.36
C ALA A 20 35.52 21.91 6.28
N VAL A 21 34.72 21.65 5.27
CA VAL A 21 34.29 22.64 4.27
C VAL A 21 33.04 23.34 4.82
N GLU A 22 33.18 24.61 5.20
CA GLU A 22 32.07 25.48 5.53
C GLU A 22 31.30 25.85 4.26
N PHE A 23 30.01 25.48 4.21
CA PHE A 23 29.08 25.98 3.21
C PHE A 23 28.50 27.32 3.67
N GLN A 24 28.85 28.39 2.98
CA GLN A 24 28.17 29.68 3.12
C GLN A 24 26.85 29.66 2.37
N ALA A 25 25.78 30.00 3.07
CA ALA A 25 24.44 30.22 2.49
C ALA A 25 24.42 31.50 1.64
N PRO A 26 23.67 31.54 0.51
CA PRO A 26 23.55 32.74 -0.29
C PRO A 26 22.76 33.81 0.43
N GLN A 27 23.32 35.05 0.47
CA GLN A 27 22.69 36.24 1.02
C GLN A 27 21.51 36.68 0.13
N SER A 28 20.37 36.94 0.76
CA SER A 28 19.20 37.57 0.14
C SER A 28 19.48 39.05 -0.09
N THR A 29 19.39 39.51 -1.32
CA THR A 29 19.37 40.93 -1.68
C THR A 29 17.96 41.47 -1.53
N ASP A 30 17.75 42.32 -0.53
CA ASP A 30 16.61 43.20 -0.41
C ASP A 30 16.66 44.29 -1.47
N THR A 31 15.60 44.41 -2.27
CA THR A 31 15.31 45.61 -3.03
C THR A 31 13.97 46.18 -2.61
N ASP A 32 14.05 47.29 -1.90
CA ASP A 32 12.95 48.23 -1.58
C ASP A 32 12.23 48.72 -2.83
N GLY A 33 10.91 48.71 -2.82
CA GLY A 33 10.06 49.30 -3.85
C GLY A 33 8.67 49.61 -3.32
N ARG A 34 8.53 50.82 -2.79
CA ARG A 34 7.25 51.50 -2.43
C ARG A 34 6.32 51.60 -3.62
N SER A 35 5.03 51.27 -3.46
CA SER A 35 3.93 52.18 -3.84
C SER A 35 2.52 51.63 -3.54
N GLU A 36 1.83 52.44 -2.80
CA GLU A 36 0.43 52.91 -2.90
C GLU A 36 -0.76 51.96 -2.79
N LYS A 37 -1.46 52.25 -1.71
CA LYS A 37 -2.83 51.83 -1.36
C LYS A 37 -3.83 52.36 -2.40
N LYS A 38 -4.70 51.48 -2.92
CA LYS A 38 -6.05 51.90 -3.35
C LYS A 38 -7.10 50.99 -2.71
N LYS A 39 -7.90 51.61 -1.85
CA LYS A 39 -9.16 51.10 -1.31
C LYS A 39 -10.21 51.14 -2.43
N SER A 40 -11.00 50.11 -2.59
CA SER A 40 -12.32 50.23 -3.20
C SER A 40 -13.32 49.34 -2.47
N LYS A 41 -14.45 49.96 -2.26
CA LYS A 41 -15.57 49.67 -1.39
C LYS A 41 -16.45 48.54 -1.91
N VAL A 42 -16.98 47.78 -0.98
CA VAL A 42 -18.16 46.91 -1.10
C VAL A 42 -19.42 47.79 -1.14
N PRO A 43 -20.48 47.41 -1.88
CA PRO A 43 -21.82 47.66 -1.40
C PRO A 43 -22.64 46.40 -1.21
N ALA A 44 -23.25 46.33 -0.02
CA ALA A 44 -24.35 45.43 0.30
C ALA A 44 -25.68 45.97 -0.22
N LYS A 45 -26.59 45.07 -0.62
CA LYS A 45 -28.06 45.29 -0.65
C LYS A 45 -28.69 43.88 -0.55
N THR A 46 -29.30 43.55 0.57
CA THR A 46 -30.68 43.61 1.06
C THR A 46 -31.72 42.91 0.22
N SER A 47 -32.21 41.86 0.79
CA SER A 47 -33.53 41.20 0.90
C SER A 47 -34.74 41.82 0.17
N ALA A 48 -35.60 40.95 -0.40
CA ALA A 48 -37.04 41.00 -0.19
C ALA A 48 -37.73 39.72 -0.65
N ASP A 49 -38.62 39.25 0.18
CA ASP A 49 -39.65 38.22 -0.02
C ASP A 49 -40.55 38.50 -1.23
N ASN A 50 -41.09 37.44 -1.83
CA ASN A 50 -42.55 37.39 -1.97
C ASN A 50 -43.07 35.96 -2.27
N SER A 51 -44.06 35.62 -1.50
CA SER A 51 -44.99 34.48 -1.53
C SER A 51 -45.99 34.65 -2.69
N GLY A 52 -46.50 33.51 -3.23
CA GLY A 52 -47.64 33.57 -4.17
C GLY A 52 -48.14 32.20 -4.61
N ASN A 53 -49.11 31.77 -3.93
CA ASN A 53 -50.05 30.67 -4.01
C ASN A 53 -50.89 30.64 -5.34
N SER A 54 -51.28 29.44 -5.83
CA SER A 54 -52.64 29.06 -6.21
C SER A 54 -52.79 28.19 -7.46
N ARG A 55 -53.28 26.99 -7.23
CA ARG A 55 -54.50 26.29 -7.68
C ARG A 55 -54.79 26.03 -9.16
N ASN A 56 -55.03 24.71 -9.34
CA ASN A 56 -56.15 24.03 -10.04
C ASN A 56 -56.37 24.27 -11.56
N GLY A 57 -56.50 23.12 -12.22
CA GLY A 57 -57.17 23.03 -13.52
C GLY A 57 -57.26 21.60 -14.06
N ASN A 58 -58.36 20.93 -13.81
CA ASN A 58 -58.79 19.66 -14.34
C ASN A 58 -59.13 19.79 -15.85
N GLY A 59 -58.91 18.76 -16.68
CA GLY A 59 -59.37 18.73 -18.05
C GLY A 59 -59.20 17.37 -18.75
N ASN A 60 -60.25 16.67 -18.83
CA ASN A 60 -60.54 15.38 -19.44
C ASN A 60 -60.56 15.44 -20.97
N GLY A 61 -60.19 14.38 -21.71
CA GLY A 61 -60.50 14.28 -23.13
C GLY A 61 -59.69 13.20 -23.89
N GLY A 62 -60.32 12.08 -24.14
CA GLY A 62 -59.77 10.92 -24.84
C GLY A 62 -59.72 11.07 -26.37
N ALA A 63 -58.90 10.28 -27.00
CA ALA A 63 -59.14 9.70 -28.33
C ALA A 63 -58.13 8.58 -28.65
N ARG A 64 -58.67 7.48 -29.16
CA ARG A 64 -58.02 6.26 -29.62
C ARG A 64 -57.19 6.50 -30.89
N GLY A 65 -55.96 6.01 -30.94
CA GLY A 65 -55.20 5.89 -32.18
C GLY A 65 -54.22 4.74 -32.12
N ARG A 66 -54.59 3.59 -32.68
CA ARG A 66 -53.69 2.46 -32.95
C ARG A 66 -52.61 2.90 -33.98
N ARG A 67 -51.35 2.67 -33.70
CA ARG A 67 -50.36 2.33 -34.75
C ARG A 67 -49.19 1.52 -34.18
N ASN A 68 -48.84 0.52 -34.97
CA ASN A 68 -47.82 -0.50 -34.86
C ASN A 68 -46.40 -0.06 -34.48
N GLY A 69 -45.82 -0.82 -33.66
CA GLY A 69 -44.58 -1.58 -33.80
C GLY A 69 -43.29 -0.87 -34.16
N ASN A 70 -42.47 -0.61 -33.19
CA ASN A 70 -41.05 -0.95 -33.32
C ASN A 70 -40.47 -1.17 -31.91
N ARG A 71 -40.21 -2.44 -31.57
CA ARG A 71 -39.48 -2.79 -30.34
C ARG A 71 -38.01 -2.42 -30.54
N SER A 72 -37.63 -1.19 -30.25
CA SER A 72 -36.26 -0.86 -29.98
C SER A 72 -35.94 -1.29 -28.53
N ASN A 73 -35.05 -2.25 -28.40
CA ASN A 73 -34.47 -2.66 -27.13
C ASN A 73 -33.75 -1.46 -26.45
N ASN A 74 -34.51 -0.70 -25.69
CA ASN A 74 -33.96 0.29 -24.79
C ASN A 74 -33.49 -0.45 -23.51
N ARG A 75 -32.31 -1.10 -23.60
CA ARG A 75 -31.58 -1.53 -22.41
C ARG A 75 -31.28 -0.26 -21.63
N GLY A 76 -31.94 -0.13 -20.49
CA GLY A 76 -31.83 1.01 -19.60
C GLY A 76 -30.39 1.46 -19.40
N ARG A 77 -30.13 2.71 -19.75
CA ARG A 77 -28.92 3.42 -19.31
C ARG A 77 -28.89 3.35 -17.78
N ARG A 78 -28.06 2.46 -17.23
CA ARG A 78 -27.70 2.55 -15.82
C ARG A 78 -27.04 3.92 -15.65
N ASN A 79 -27.61 4.73 -14.78
CA ASN A 79 -26.97 5.96 -14.31
C ASN A 79 -25.64 5.53 -13.68
N VAL A 80 -24.56 5.71 -14.43
CA VAL A 80 -23.19 5.53 -13.90
C VAL A 80 -22.97 6.72 -13.00
N VAL A 81 -22.93 6.47 -11.70
CA VAL A 81 -22.56 7.47 -10.71
C VAL A 81 -21.15 7.95 -11.08
N LYS A 82 -21.00 9.25 -11.27
CA LYS A 82 -19.68 9.88 -11.41
C LYS A 82 -18.95 9.69 -10.08
N SER A 83 -18.16 8.64 -9.97
CA SER A 83 -17.28 8.47 -8.85
C SER A 83 -15.89 8.94 -9.24
N MET A 84 -15.37 9.85 -8.45
CA MET A 84 -13.98 10.11 -8.15
C MET A 84 -13.11 10.86 -9.15
N GLN A 85 -12.61 11.99 -8.67
CA GLN A 85 -11.34 12.63 -9.08
C GLN A 85 -11.09 12.71 -10.60
N GLY A 86 -12.07 13.22 -11.36
CA GLY A 86 -11.87 13.61 -12.76
C GLY A 86 -11.92 12.47 -13.79
N ALA A 87 -12.19 11.24 -13.41
CA ALA A 87 -12.42 10.16 -14.36
C ALA A 87 -13.82 10.27 -14.96
N ASP A 88 -13.92 10.56 -16.26
CA ASP A 88 -15.19 10.53 -16.99
C ASP A 88 -15.56 9.06 -17.31
N LEU A 89 -16.30 8.43 -16.40
CA LEU A 89 -16.80 7.07 -16.56
C LEU A 89 -17.97 6.97 -17.56
N THR A 90 -18.42 8.09 -18.16
CA THR A 90 -19.48 8.10 -19.17
C THR A 90 -18.98 7.70 -20.54
N HIS A 91 -17.67 7.85 -20.81
CA HIS A 91 -17.03 7.42 -22.04
C HIS A 91 -16.27 6.10 -21.81
N ARG A 92 -16.90 4.98 -22.20
CA ARG A 92 -16.14 3.73 -22.32
C ARG A 92 -15.06 3.93 -23.39
N LEU A 93 -13.83 3.62 -23.02
CA LEU A 93 -12.76 3.53 -24.00
C LEU A 93 -13.17 2.55 -25.12
N PRO A 94 -12.79 2.80 -26.37
CA PRO A 94 -13.04 1.84 -27.44
C PRO A 94 -12.41 0.50 -27.09
N ALA A 95 -12.96 -0.58 -27.67
CA ALA A 95 -12.36 -1.90 -27.48
C ALA A 95 -10.85 -1.84 -27.83
N PRO A 96 -9.98 -2.42 -27.00
CA PRO A 96 -8.55 -2.36 -27.25
C PRO A 96 -8.24 -2.98 -28.62
N PRO A 97 -7.26 -2.43 -29.40
CA PRO A 97 -6.89 -2.97 -30.68
C PRO A 97 -6.46 -4.44 -30.57
N ARG A 98 -6.67 -5.23 -31.60
CA ARG A 98 -6.17 -6.60 -31.61
C ARG A 98 -4.64 -6.58 -31.47
N PRO A 99 -4.04 -7.40 -30.58
CA PRO A 99 -2.58 -7.47 -30.49
C PRO A 99 -2.00 -8.00 -31.79
N PRO A 100 -0.76 -7.65 -32.15
CA PRO A 100 0.00 -8.33 -33.19
C PRO A 100 0.01 -9.85 -32.91
N LYS A 101 0.17 -10.68 -33.97
CA LYS A 101 0.07 -12.14 -33.89
C LYS A 101 0.89 -12.76 -32.76
N ASP A 102 2.08 -12.23 -32.47
CA ASP A 102 2.98 -12.67 -31.39
C ASP A 102 3.27 -11.56 -30.39
N GLY A 103 2.38 -10.55 -30.28
CA GLY A 103 2.48 -9.46 -29.31
C GLY A 103 1.91 -9.83 -27.95
N LEU A 104 2.57 -9.36 -26.90
CA LEU A 104 2.04 -9.39 -25.53
C LEU A 104 1.15 -8.15 -25.31
N ARG A 105 -0.09 -8.38 -24.87
CA ARG A 105 -0.98 -7.32 -24.40
C ARG A 105 -0.93 -7.27 -22.87
N ILE A 106 -0.78 -6.07 -22.35
CA ILE A 106 -0.84 -5.80 -20.90
C ILE A 106 -2.04 -4.88 -20.66
N VAL A 107 -2.91 -5.27 -19.72
CA VAL A 107 -4.13 -4.54 -19.37
C VAL A 107 -4.16 -4.35 -17.87
N ALA A 108 -4.05 -3.10 -17.41
CA ALA A 108 -4.26 -2.77 -16.01
C ALA A 108 -5.77 -2.67 -15.73
N LEU A 109 -6.27 -3.48 -14.81
CA LEU A 109 -7.63 -3.42 -14.30
C LEU A 109 -7.74 -2.60 -13.01
N GLY A 110 -6.60 -2.16 -12.48
CA GLY A 110 -6.41 -1.28 -11.34
C GLY A 110 -4.94 -0.99 -11.11
N GLY A 111 -4.61 -0.12 -10.12
CA GLY A 111 -3.24 0.25 -9.80
C GLY A 111 -2.62 1.29 -10.73
N ILE A 112 -3.40 1.91 -11.62
CA ILE A 112 -2.98 3.00 -12.48
C ILE A 112 -3.84 4.24 -12.18
N SER A 113 -3.21 5.38 -11.99
CA SER A 113 -3.80 6.64 -11.52
C SER A 113 -4.41 6.60 -10.10
N GLU A 114 -4.07 5.58 -9.34
CA GLU A 114 -4.52 5.33 -7.97
C GLU A 114 -3.48 4.51 -7.20
N ILE A 115 -3.56 4.51 -5.87
CA ILE A 115 -2.80 3.64 -4.98
C ILE A 115 -3.80 2.64 -4.40
N GLY A 116 -3.77 1.42 -4.90
CA GLY A 116 -4.69 0.35 -4.50
C GLY A 116 -5.29 -0.41 -5.67
N ARG A 117 -6.13 -1.38 -5.38
CA ARG A 117 -6.79 -2.36 -6.28
C ARG A 117 -5.91 -2.85 -7.43
N ASN A 118 -4.65 -3.15 -7.10
CA ASN A 118 -3.68 -3.59 -8.08
C ASN A 118 -4.13 -4.87 -8.77
N MET A 119 -4.22 -4.82 -10.10
CA MET A 119 -4.53 -5.98 -10.92
C MET A 119 -4.09 -5.74 -12.36
N THR A 120 -3.15 -6.55 -12.84
CA THR A 120 -2.64 -6.48 -14.20
C THR A 120 -2.82 -7.81 -14.92
N VAL A 121 -3.37 -7.77 -16.13
CA VAL A 121 -3.56 -8.94 -17.00
C VAL A 121 -2.54 -8.92 -18.12
N PHE A 122 -1.84 -10.04 -18.30
CA PHE A 122 -0.92 -10.32 -19.40
C PHE A 122 -1.60 -11.30 -20.35
N GLU A 123 -1.87 -10.90 -21.59
CA GLU A 123 -2.48 -11.74 -22.61
C GLU A 123 -1.47 -12.01 -23.73
N TYR A 124 -1.12 -13.29 -23.91
CA TYR A 124 -0.22 -13.77 -24.96
C TYR A 124 -0.76 -15.03 -25.62
N ARG A 125 -0.87 -15.00 -26.95
CA ARG A 125 -1.41 -16.13 -27.75
C ARG A 125 -2.76 -16.66 -27.24
N GLY A 126 -3.64 -15.75 -26.81
CA GLY A 126 -4.97 -16.08 -26.31
C GLY A 126 -5.03 -16.69 -24.90
N ARG A 127 -3.89 -16.85 -24.20
CA ARG A 127 -3.81 -17.26 -22.78
C ARG A 127 -3.54 -16.05 -21.92
N LEU A 128 -4.02 -16.07 -20.68
CA LEU A 128 -3.91 -14.96 -19.75
C LEU A 128 -3.17 -15.36 -18.48
N LEU A 129 -2.36 -14.44 -17.95
CA LEU A 129 -1.77 -14.50 -16.62
C LEU A 129 -2.18 -13.22 -15.90
N ILE A 130 -2.56 -13.32 -14.63
CA ILE A 130 -2.93 -12.17 -13.80
C ILE A 130 -1.83 -11.96 -12.78
N VAL A 131 -1.44 -10.70 -12.54
CA VAL A 131 -0.55 -10.30 -11.44
C VAL A 131 -1.36 -9.40 -10.51
N ASP A 132 -1.48 -9.83 -9.25
CA ASP A 132 -2.24 -9.24 -8.16
C ASP A 132 -3.76 -9.16 -8.42
N CYS A 133 -4.53 -9.03 -7.34
CA CYS A 133 -5.98 -8.88 -7.36
C CYS A 133 -6.42 -8.19 -6.06
N GLY A 134 -6.18 -6.88 -5.98
CA GLY A 134 -6.35 -6.08 -4.79
C GLY A 134 -7.64 -5.29 -4.72
N VAL A 135 -7.88 -4.64 -3.59
CA VAL A 135 -8.98 -3.70 -3.38
C VAL A 135 -8.45 -2.28 -3.21
N LEU A 136 -9.32 -1.31 -3.45
CA LEU A 136 -9.14 0.07 -3.03
C LEU A 136 -10.18 0.37 -1.95
N PHE A 137 -9.78 1.07 -0.90
CA PHE A 137 -10.70 1.55 0.12
C PHE A 137 -11.34 2.86 -0.33
N PRO A 138 -12.65 3.03 -0.12
CA PRO A 138 -13.35 4.24 -0.55
C PRO A 138 -12.88 5.46 0.23
N SER A 139 -12.94 6.62 -0.41
CA SER A 139 -12.73 7.92 0.23
C SER A 139 -13.97 8.37 1.00
N SER A 140 -13.83 9.43 1.82
CA SER A 140 -14.95 10.04 2.56
C SER A 140 -16.09 10.52 1.68
N GLY A 141 -15.87 10.73 0.38
CA GLY A 141 -16.89 11.14 -0.60
C GLY A 141 -17.77 10.00 -1.11
N GLU A 142 -17.61 8.77 -0.65
CA GLU A 142 -18.29 7.58 -1.15
C GLU A 142 -19.07 6.83 -0.03
N PRO A 143 -20.07 7.49 0.58
CA PRO A 143 -20.82 6.90 1.68
C PRO A 143 -21.56 5.61 1.25
N GLY A 144 -21.46 4.56 2.08
CA GLY A 144 -22.10 3.27 1.82
C GLY A 144 -21.32 2.33 0.90
N VAL A 145 -20.11 2.69 0.48
CA VAL A 145 -19.16 1.81 -0.22
C VAL A 145 -18.16 1.27 0.80
N ASP A 146 -18.04 -0.05 0.91
CA ASP A 146 -17.08 -0.68 1.80
C ASP A 146 -15.73 -0.96 1.11
N LEU A 147 -15.77 -1.38 -0.15
CA LEU A 147 -14.60 -1.75 -0.96
C LEU A 147 -14.83 -1.43 -2.44
N ILE A 148 -13.77 -1.04 -3.14
CA ILE A 148 -13.75 -0.86 -4.59
C ILE A 148 -12.91 -1.98 -5.19
N LEU A 149 -13.53 -2.76 -6.10
CA LEU A 149 -12.90 -3.90 -6.76
C LEU A 149 -12.35 -3.50 -8.14
N PRO A 150 -11.37 -4.24 -8.68
CA PRO A 150 -11.03 -4.16 -10.10
C PRO A 150 -12.25 -4.45 -10.98
N ASP A 151 -12.29 -3.88 -12.17
CA ASP A 151 -13.33 -4.19 -13.16
C ASP A 151 -13.01 -5.51 -13.87
N PHE A 152 -13.64 -6.60 -13.42
CA PHE A 152 -13.46 -7.93 -14.00
C PHE A 152 -14.13 -8.12 -15.36
N SER A 153 -14.84 -7.12 -15.90
CA SER A 153 -15.56 -7.25 -17.18
C SER A 153 -14.66 -7.64 -18.35
N TYR A 154 -13.38 -7.25 -18.31
CA TYR A 154 -12.37 -7.69 -19.29
C TYR A 154 -12.16 -9.20 -19.29
N LEU A 155 -12.39 -9.86 -18.16
CA LEU A 155 -12.12 -11.29 -17.96
C LEU A 155 -13.37 -12.16 -18.16
N GLU A 156 -14.60 -11.61 -18.17
CA GLU A 156 -15.86 -12.37 -18.16
C GLU A 156 -15.94 -13.45 -19.24
N ASP A 157 -15.48 -13.13 -20.47
CA ASP A 157 -15.47 -14.05 -21.62
C ASP A 157 -14.12 -14.80 -21.79
N LYS A 158 -13.19 -14.70 -20.83
CA LYS A 158 -11.81 -15.19 -20.92
C LYS A 158 -11.35 -16.00 -19.70
N MET A 159 -12.19 -16.17 -18.69
CA MET A 159 -11.80 -16.81 -17.43
C MET A 159 -11.26 -18.24 -17.61
N ASP A 160 -11.75 -18.97 -18.59
CA ASP A 160 -11.29 -20.32 -18.96
C ASP A 160 -9.85 -20.33 -19.51
N ARG A 161 -9.38 -19.18 -20.01
CA ARG A 161 -8.04 -19.00 -20.61
C ARG A 161 -7.01 -18.44 -19.61
N VAL A 162 -7.42 -18.09 -18.38
CA VAL A 162 -6.50 -17.61 -17.34
C VAL A 162 -5.69 -18.80 -16.80
N GLU A 163 -4.37 -18.75 -16.92
CA GLU A 163 -3.46 -19.82 -16.48
C GLU A 163 -3.24 -19.83 -14.96
N ALA A 164 -3.07 -18.66 -14.39
CA ALA A 164 -2.89 -18.47 -12.94
C ALA A 164 -3.07 -16.99 -12.54
N LEU A 165 -3.29 -16.78 -11.24
CA LEU A 165 -3.04 -15.53 -10.55
C LEU A 165 -1.68 -15.63 -9.85
N VAL A 166 -0.77 -14.70 -10.14
CA VAL A 166 0.51 -14.53 -9.42
C VAL A 166 0.33 -13.37 -8.47
N VAL A 167 0.71 -13.53 -7.20
CA VAL A 167 0.58 -12.49 -6.18
C VAL A 167 1.95 -12.09 -5.66
N THR A 168 2.24 -10.80 -5.72
CA THR A 168 3.53 -10.24 -5.31
C THR A 168 3.71 -10.27 -3.80
N HIS A 169 2.71 -9.87 -3.04
CA HIS A 169 2.73 -9.85 -1.57
C HIS A 169 1.31 -9.77 -0.96
N GLY A 170 1.23 -9.81 0.37
CA GLY A 170 -0.03 -10.03 1.11
C GLY A 170 -0.77 -8.77 1.57
N HIS A 171 -0.53 -7.58 1.01
CA HIS A 171 -1.32 -6.40 1.33
C HIS A 171 -2.73 -6.45 0.70
N GLU A 172 -3.69 -5.76 1.30
CA GLU A 172 -5.10 -5.80 0.86
C GLU A 172 -5.30 -5.25 -0.55
N ASP A 173 -4.52 -4.28 -0.95
CA ASP A 173 -4.52 -3.70 -2.29
C ASP A 173 -3.86 -4.59 -3.36
N HIS A 174 -3.38 -5.78 -2.95
CA HIS A 174 -2.84 -6.84 -3.83
C HIS A 174 -3.59 -8.17 -3.70
N ILE A 175 -4.22 -8.47 -2.54
CA ILE A 175 -4.96 -9.73 -2.34
C ILE A 175 -6.45 -9.53 -2.07
N GLY A 176 -6.87 -8.31 -1.80
CA GLY A 176 -8.18 -8.00 -1.23
C GLY A 176 -9.36 -8.46 -2.08
N ALA A 177 -9.26 -8.44 -3.41
CA ALA A 177 -10.33 -8.82 -4.32
C ALA A 177 -10.31 -10.31 -4.74
N ILE A 178 -9.33 -11.11 -4.29
CA ILE A 178 -9.23 -12.54 -4.61
C ILE A 178 -10.53 -13.31 -4.32
N PRO A 179 -11.25 -13.10 -3.20
CA PRO A 179 -12.49 -13.82 -2.97
C PRO A 179 -13.57 -13.58 -4.03
N TRP A 180 -13.60 -12.38 -4.63
CA TRP A 180 -14.55 -12.07 -5.71
C TRP A 180 -14.13 -12.69 -7.04
N LEU A 181 -12.84 -12.72 -7.35
CA LEU A 181 -12.30 -13.41 -8.52
C LEU A 181 -12.56 -14.92 -8.45
N LEU A 182 -12.38 -15.53 -7.27
CA LEU A 182 -12.66 -16.95 -7.04
C LEU A 182 -14.15 -17.31 -7.12
N LYS A 183 -15.08 -16.35 -7.01
CA LYS A 183 -16.50 -16.61 -7.32
C LYS A 183 -16.71 -16.87 -8.81
N GLN A 184 -15.90 -16.28 -9.68
CA GLN A 184 -15.99 -16.50 -11.13
C GLN A 184 -15.22 -17.76 -11.54
N ARG A 185 -14.11 -18.09 -10.87
CA ARG A 185 -13.30 -19.27 -11.13
C ARG A 185 -12.72 -19.87 -9.85
N PRO A 186 -13.46 -20.78 -9.19
CA PRO A 186 -13.07 -21.35 -7.89
C PRO A 186 -11.78 -22.20 -7.92
N ASP A 187 -11.44 -22.77 -9.07
CA ASP A 187 -10.28 -23.64 -9.29
C ASP A 187 -9.02 -22.90 -9.78
N LEU A 188 -9.08 -21.56 -9.89
CA LEU A 188 -7.95 -20.73 -10.35
C LEU A 188 -6.71 -20.99 -9.51
N PRO A 189 -5.56 -21.43 -10.11
CA PRO A 189 -4.32 -21.54 -9.39
C PRO A 189 -3.80 -20.17 -8.96
N ILE A 190 -3.41 -20.04 -7.69
CA ILE A 190 -2.83 -18.82 -7.11
C ILE A 190 -1.41 -19.14 -6.68
N ILE A 191 -0.44 -18.40 -7.23
CA ILE A 191 0.98 -18.56 -7.01
C ILE A 191 1.47 -17.39 -6.15
N ALA A 192 2.01 -17.68 -4.97
CA ALA A 192 2.46 -16.63 -4.04
C ALA A 192 3.54 -17.18 -3.10
N SER A 193 4.21 -16.27 -2.38
CA SER A 193 5.12 -16.64 -1.30
C SER A 193 4.37 -17.29 -0.14
N ARG A 194 5.12 -17.99 0.72
CA ARG A 194 4.56 -18.77 1.84
C ARG A 194 3.69 -17.91 2.78
N PHE A 195 4.18 -16.72 3.15
CA PHE A 195 3.42 -15.83 4.03
C PHE A 195 2.18 -15.26 3.33
N THR A 196 2.33 -14.85 2.08
CA THR A 196 1.21 -14.37 1.24
C THR A 196 0.14 -15.46 1.06
N CYS A 197 0.52 -16.71 0.80
CA CYS A 197 -0.40 -17.85 0.74
C CYS A 197 -1.20 -18.02 2.04
N ALA A 198 -0.57 -17.87 3.21
CA ALA A 198 -1.27 -17.98 4.49
C ALA A 198 -2.30 -16.86 4.70
N LEU A 199 -1.98 -15.63 4.28
CA LEU A 199 -2.91 -14.49 4.34
C LEU A 199 -4.08 -14.67 3.36
N ILE A 200 -3.82 -15.12 2.13
CA ILE A 200 -4.86 -15.44 1.13
C ILE A 200 -5.77 -16.54 1.67
N HIS A 201 -5.20 -17.60 2.25
CA HIS A 201 -5.97 -18.69 2.85
C HIS A 201 -6.91 -18.18 3.95
N ALA A 202 -6.39 -17.40 4.91
CA ALA A 202 -7.19 -16.83 5.98
C ALA A 202 -8.33 -15.94 5.45
N LYS A 203 -8.04 -15.10 4.45
CA LYS A 203 -9.01 -14.21 3.82
C LYS A 203 -10.11 -14.99 3.08
N THR A 204 -9.74 -15.99 2.30
CA THR A 204 -10.70 -16.80 1.53
C THR A 204 -11.57 -17.71 2.42
N GLN A 205 -11.05 -18.13 3.59
CA GLN A 205 -11.83 -18.83 4.61
C GLN A 205 -13.01 -17.98 5.13
N GLU A 206 -12.83 -16.67 5.31
CA GLU A 206 -13.92 -15.76 5.70
C GLU A 206 -15.08 -15.78 4.67
N HIS A 207 -14.76 -16.06 3.40
CA HIS A 207 -15.71 -16.23 2.31
C HIS A 207 -16.11 -17.69 2.05
N ARG A 208 -15.72 -18.64 2.93
CA ARG A 208 -15.97 -20.08 2.81
C ARG A 208 -15.45 -20.71 1.51
N GLN A 209 -14.33 -20.16 0.99
CA GLN A 209 -13.67 -20.64 -0.22
C GLN A 209 -12.41 -21.46 0.12
N ARG A 210 -12.02 -22.35 -0.80
CA ARG A 210 -10.80 -23.16 -0.70
C ARG A 210 -9.92 -22.88 -1.92
N PRO A 211 -8.98 -21.93 -1.81
CA PRO A 211 -8.11 -21.55 -2.93
C PRO A 211 -7.12 -22.67 -3.26
N LYS A 212 -6.76 -22.80 -4.54
CA LYS A 212 -5.67 -23.67 -5.00
C LYS A 212 -4.37 -22.87 -4.93
N LEU A 213 -3.67 -22.95 -3.80
CA LEU A 213 -2.42 -22.22 -3.54
C LEU A 213 -1.20 -23.02 -4.00
N ILE A 214 -0.24 -22.33 -4.59
CA ILE A 214 1.06 -22.83 -5.02
C ILE A 214 2.11 -21.94 -4.39
N GLU A 215 2.83 -22.49 -3.41
CA GLU A 215 3.88 -21.76 -2.70
C GLU A 215 5.14 -21.69 -3.54
N VAL A 216 5.71 -20.46 -3.63
CA VAL A 216 6.96 -20.17 -4.33
C VAL A 216 7.86 -19.29 -3.46
N ASN A 217 9.12 -19.18 -3.87
CA ASN A 217 10.10 -18.25 -3.32
C ASN A 217 10.92 -17.62 -4.44
N GLU A 218 11.89 -16.77 -4.10
CA GLU A 218 12.75 -16.04 -5.05
C GLU A 218 13.59 -16.96 -5.97
N LYS A 219 13.71 -18.27 -5.67
CA LYS A 219 14.43 -19.25 -6.49
C LYS A 219 13.50 -20.07 -7.38
N SER A 220 12.20 -19.91 -7.20
CA SER A 220 11.19 -20.67 -7.93
C SER A 220 11.06 -20.21 -9.38
N ARG A 221 10.63 -21.14 -10.24
CA ARG A 221 10.29 -20.87 -11.63
C ARG A 221 9.04 -21.67 -12.00
N GLU A 222 8.03 -20.99 -12.51
CA GLU A 222 6.73 -21.57 -12.83
C GLU A 222 6.41 -21.38 -14.30
N LYS A 223 6.10 -22.49 -14.99
CA LYS A 223 5.54 -22.45 -16.33
C LYS A 223 4.02 -22.53 -16.28
N ARG A 224 3.37 -21.54 -16.87
CA ARG A 224 1.90 -21.45 -16.94
C ARG A 224 1.49 -21.13 -18.37
N GLY A 225 1.05 -22.14 -19.12
CA GLY A 225 0.80 -21.99 -20.53
C GLY A 225 2.04 -21.43 -21.26
N PRO A 226 1.91 -20.32 -22.00
CA PRO A 226 3.03 -19.69 -22.71
C PRO A 226 3.89 -18.75 -21.83
N PHE A 227 3.59 -18.61 -20.54
CA PHE A 227 4.30 -17.75 -19.60
C PHE A 227 5.34 -18.56 -18.83
N ASP A 228 6.57 -18.04 -18.76
CA ASP A 228 7.65 -18.54 -17.92
C ASP A 228 7.89 -17.49 -16.83
N VAL A 229 7.47 -17.79 -15.61
CA VAL A 229 7.43 -16.88 -14.48
C VAL A 229 8.57 -17.18 -13.54
N ARG A 230 9.39 -16.18 -13.27
CA ARG A 230 10.50 -16.21 -12.31
C ARG A 230 10.29 -15.17 -11.23
N PHE A 231 10.84 -15.40 -10.07
CA PHE A 231 10.65 -14.55 -8.92
C PHE A 231 11.97 -13.98 -8.42
N PHE A 232 11.92 -12.87 -7.70
CA PHE A 232 13.06 -12.31 -7.01
C PHE A 232 12.60 -11.65 -5.71
N ALA A 233 13.48 -11.61 -4.70
CA ALA A 233 13.17 -10.98 -3.42
C ALA A 233 13.07 -9.47 -3.57
N VAL A 234 12.08 -8.87 -2.92
CA VAL A 234 11.95 -7.42 -2.77
C VAL A 234 11.71 -7.05 -1.31
N ASN A 235 12.20 -5.89 -0.90
CA ASN A 235 11.85 -5.30 0.39
C ASN A 235 10.57 -4.49 0.26
N HIS A 236 9.71 -4.62 1.26
CA HIS A 236 8.54 -3.79 1.46
C HIS A 236 8.18 -3.78 2.96
N SER A 237 6.99 -3.30 3.32
CA SER A 237 6.54 -3.23 4.72
C SER A 237 5.91 -4.52 5.26
N ILE A 238 5.95 -5.60 4.50
CA ILE A 238 5.43 -6.93 4.86
C ILE A 238 6.49 -8.00 4.52
N PRO A 239 6.62 -9.09 5.28
CA PRO A 239 7.57 -10.15 4.96
C PRO A 239 7.27 -10.89 3.66
N ASP A 240 8.31 -11.50 3.11
CA ASP A 240 8.22 -12.51 2.05
C ASP A 240 7.69 -11.98 0.70
N CYS A 241 7.92 -10.66 0.42
CA CYS A 241 7.53 -10.04 -0.84
C CYS A 241 8.38 -10.54 -2.01
N LEU A 242 7.73 -10.64 -3.18
CA LEU A 242 8.34 -11.08 -4.43
C LEU A 242 8.05 -10.08 -5.55
N GLY A 243 9.08 -9.73 -6.31
CA GLY A 243 8.92 -9.22 -7.65
C GLY A 243 8.83 -10.37 -8.66
N VAL A 244 8.33 -10.10 -9.85
CA VAL A 244 7.98 -11.11 -10.85
C VAL A 244 8.62 -10.77 -12.20
N ALA A 245 9.33 -11.73 -12.81
CA ALA A 245 9.84 -11.64 -14.18
C ALA A 245 9.07 -12.62 -15.05
N ILE A 246 8.38 -12.11 -16.08
CA ILE A 246 7.49 -12.87 -16.97
C ILE A 246 8.10 -12.91 -18.36
N LYS A 247 8.61 -14.09 -18.78
CA LYS A 247 9.16 -14.32 -20.11
C LYS A 247 8.10 -14.94 -21.00
N THR A 248 7.95 -14.40 -22.20
CA THR A 248 7.12 -14.94 -23.29
C THR A 248 7.90 -14.92 -24.59
N GLY A 249 7.31 -15.40 -25.67
CA GLY A 249 7.91 -15.22 -27.01
C GLY A 249 7.94 -13.77 -27.49
N ALA A 250 7.20 -12.87 -26.84
CA ALA A 250 7.19 -11.42 -27.14
C ALA A 250 8.27 -10.63 -26.37
N GLY A 251 8.95 -11.26 -25.41
CA GLY A 251 9.97 -10.59 -24.61
C GLY A 251 9.90 -10.89 -23.12
N LEU A 252 10.67 -10.13 -22.33
CA LEU A 252 10.79 -10.21 -20.88
C LEU A 252 10.17 -8.96 -20.23
N VAL A 253 9.17 -9.17 -19.38
CA VAL A 253 8.61 -8.12 -18.53
C VAL A 253 9.05 -8.35 -17.10
N VAL A 254 9.53 -7.32 -16.41
CA VAL A 254 9.81 -7.32 -14.98
C VAL A 254 8.79 -6.43 -14.28
N HIS A 255 8.08 -6.99 -13.29
CA HIS A 255 7.14 -6.28 -12.43
C HIS A 255 7.70 -6.26 -11.02
N THR A 256 7.95 -5.08 -10.46
CA THR A 256 8.59 -4.96 -9.15
C THR A 256 7.70 -5.41 -8.00
N GLY A 257 6.36 -5.39 -8.18
CA GLY A 257 5.45 -5.26 -7.05
C GLY A 257 5.76 -3.96 -6.31
N ASP A 258 5.40 -3.89 -5.05
CA ASP A 258 5.78 -2.79 -4.17
C ASP A 258 7.20 -3.01 -3.67
N ILE A 259 8.06 -2.01 -3.86
CA ILE A 259 9.51 -2.19 -3.70
C ILE A 259 10.18 -1.00 -3.02
N LYS A 260 11.17 -1.30 -2.19
CA LYS A 260 12.22 -0.37 -1.77
C LYS A 260 13.58 -1.08 -1.74
N LEU A 261 14.65 -0.31 -1.55
CA LEU A 261 16.02 -0.84 -1.46
C LEU A 261 16.55 -0.70 -0.04
N ASP A 262 15.94 -1.42 0.93
CA ASP A 262 16.43 -1.45 2.31
C ASP A 262 17.72 -2.26 2.39
N GLN A 263 18.83 -1.59 2.78
CA GLN A 263 20.14 -2.24 2.88
C GLN A 263 20.34 -2.98 4.21
N THR A 264 19.49 -2.74 5.21
CA THR A 264 19.54 -3.34 6.54
C THR A 264 18.16 -3.81 6.98
N PRO A 265 17.48 -4.62 6.16
CA PRO A 265 16.13 -5.07 6.49
C PRO A 265 16.15 -5.95 7.76
N PRO A 266 15.10 -5.89 8.61
CA PRO A 266 15.09 -6.61 9.90
C PRO A 266 15.20 -8.13 9.79
N ASP A 267 14.78 -8.70 8.67
CA ASP A 267 14.84 -10.13 8.38
C ASP A 267 16.15 -10.56 7.68
N GLY A 268 17.04 -9.60 7.37
CA GLY A 268 18.29 -9.85 6.66
C GLY A 268 18.13 -10.21 5.18
N ARG A 269 16.93 -10.02 4.57
CA ARG A 269 16.61 -10.36 3.18
C ARG A 269 16.47 -9.09 2.34
N PRO A 270 17.58 -8.54 1.78
CA PRO A 270 17.52 -7.34 0.94
C PRO A 270 16.84 -7.64 -0.42
N THR A 271 16.43 -6.58 -1.12
CA THR A 271 16.02 -6.69 -2.52
C THR A 271 17.12 -7.30 -3.36
N ASP A 272 16.79 -8.34 -4.16
CA ASP A 272 17.76 -9.11 -4.96
C ASP A 272 18.22 -8.32 -6.20
N LEU A 273 19.07 -7.32 -5.96
CA LEU A 273 19.71 -6.53 -7.03
C LEU A 273 20.52 -7.39 -7.99
N PRO A 274 21.27 -8.44 -7.55
CA PRO A 274 21.90 -9.37 -8.46
C PRO A 274 20.95 -10.07 -9.43
N ALA A 275 19.74 -10.47 -9.01
CA ALA A 275 18.74 -11.02 -9.91
C ALA A 275 18.25 -9.98 -10.93
N LEU A 276 17.96 -8.76 -10.46
CA LEU A 276 17.57 -7.66 -11.34
C LEU A 276 18.64 -7.32 -12.38
N ALA A 277 19.92 -7.31 -11.99
CA ALA A 277 21.03 -7.11 -12.92
C ALA A 277 21.11 -8.23 -13.98
N ARG A 278 20.95 -9.49 -13.57
CA ARG A 278 20.89 -10.62 -14.52
C ARG A 278 19.73 -10.51 -15.50
N PHE A 279 18.55 -10.05 -15.06
CA PHE A 279 17.44 -9.77 -15.98
C PHE A 279 17.80 -8.63 -16.94
N GLY A 280 18.49 -7.58 -16.46
CA GLY A 280 19.00 -6.50 -17.28
C GLY A 280 19.99 -7.00 -18.37
N ASP A 281 20.89 -7.93 -18.03
CA ASP A 281 21.82 -8.56 -18.97
C ASP A 281 21.10 -9.49 -19.97
N GLU A 282 20.00 -10.15 -19.56
CA GLU A 282 19.13 -10.93 -20.46
C GLU A 282 18.36 -10.04 -21.44
N GLY A 283 18.17 -8.77 -21.12
CA GLY A 283 17.39 -7.79 -21.87
C GLY A 283 15.94 -7.73 -21.42
N VAL A 284 15.60 -6.66 -20.67
CA VAL A 284 14.25 -6.38 -20.19
C VAL A 284 13.53 -5.47 -21.20
N ASP A 285 12.49 -6.01 -21.85
CA ASP A 285 11.69 -5.24 -22.81
C ASP A 285 10.79 -4.23 -22.12
N LEU A 286 10.29 -4.56 -20.91
CA LEU A 286 9.44 -3.66 -20.10
C LEU A 286 9.71 -3.84 -18.61
N LEU A 287 9.96 -2.74 -17.91
CA LEU A 287 9.94 -2.66 -16.46
C LEU A 287 8.64 -1.99 -15.99
N MET A 288 7.81 -2.72 -15.25
CA MET A 288 6.66 -2.18 -14.52
C MET A 288 7.11 -1.87 -13.10
N CYS A 289 7.18 -0.58 -12.74
CA CYS A 289 7.85 -0.10 -11.53
C CYS A 289 6.90 0.66 -10.61
N ASP A 290 6.91 0.33 -9.32
CA ASP A 290 6.23 1.04 -8.24
C ASP A 290 6.53 2.55 -8.31
N SER A 291 5.49 3.37 -8.14
CA SER A 291 5.59 4.83 -8.27
C SER A 291 5.19 5.58 -7.00
N THR A 292 4.76 4.90 -5.96
CA THR A 292 4.10 5.49 -4.77
C THR A 292 4.87 6.68 -4.19
N ASN A 293 6.19 6.61 -4.13
CA ASN A 293 7.05 7.69 -3.62
C ASN A 293 7.99 8.31 -4.67
N ALA A 294 7.69 8.18 -5.94
CA ALA A 294 8.52 8.75 -7.01
C ALA A 294 8.72 10.27 -6.90
N THR A 295 7.79 10.98 -6.27
CA THR A 295 7.86 12.43 -6.01
C THR A 295 8.72 12.81 -4.81
N THR A 296 9.17 11.84 -4.00
CA THR A 296 9.95 12.07 -2.78
C THR A 296 11.44 11.95 -3.10
N PRO A 297 12.25 13.02 -2.92
CA PRO A 297 13.67 12.97 -3.19
C PRO A 297 14.45 12.05 -2.25
N GLY A 298 15.55 11.49 -2.74
CA GLY A 298 16.51 10.72 -1.95
C GLY A 298 16.18 9.24 -1.85
N VAL A 299 16.44 8.65 -0.68
CA VAL A 299 16.25 7.21 -0.39
C VAL A 299 15.41 7.03 0.86
N SER A 300 14.63 5.96 0.89
CA SER A 300 13.82 5.58 2.04
C SER A 300 14.70 5.10 3.20
N GLY A 301 14.22 5.24 4.44
CA GLY A 301 14.93 4.71 5.61
C GLY A 301 14.72 3.20 5.78
N SER A 302 15.56 2.56 6.60
CA SER A 302 15.38 1.16 6.98
C SER A 302 14.27 0.99 8.03
N GLU A 303 13.56 -0.14 7.99
CA GLU A 303 12.67 -0.56 9.09
C GLU A 303 13.48 -0.77 10.39
N SER A 304 14.74 -1.18 10.30
CA SER A 304 15.63 -1.34 11.46
C SER A 304 15.89 -0.03 12.21
N ASP A 305 15.78 1.12 11.56
CA ASP A 305 15.99 2.43 12.17
C ASP A 305 14.87 2.83 13.16
N ILE A 306 13.73 2.15 13.11
CA ILE A 306 12.57 2.43 13.96
C ILE A 306 12.74 1.87 15.37
N ALA A 307 13.38 0.69 15.47
CA ALA A 307 13.50 -0.06 16.71
C ALA A 307 14.13 0.74 17.89
N PRO A 308 15.23 1.51 17.72
CA PRO A 308 15.81 2.30 18.81
C PRO A 308 14.84 3.36 19.36
N THR A 309 14.08 4.03 18.48
CA THR A 309 13.10 5.05 18.88
C THR A 309 11.94 4.42 19.63
N LEU A 310 11.37 3.31 19.15
CA LEU A 310 10.31 2.59 19.86
C LEU A 310 10.79 2.12 21.23
N LYS A 311 11.98 1.55 21.30
CA LYS A 311 12.57 1.07 22.58
C LYS A 311 12.67 2.21 23.60
N ARG A 312 13.16 3.38 23.21
CA ARG A 312 13.25 4.57 24.08
C ARG A 312 11.86 5.03 24.52
N LEU A 313 10.94 5.26 23.59
CA LEU A 313 9.59 5.74 23.90
C LEU A 313 8.83 4.80 24.85
N VAL A 314 8.93 3.49 24.62
CA VAL A 314 8.27 2.46 25.45
C VAL A 314 8.91 2.36 26.85
N ALA A 315 10.24 2.52 26.95
CA ALA A 315 10.95 2.52 28.24
C ALA A 315 10.60 3.75 29.09
N ASP A 316 10.48 4.94 28.46
CA ASP A 316 10.20 6.21 29.14
C ASP A 316 8.74 6.33 29.60
N ALA A 317 7.82 5.55 28.99
CA ALA A 317 6.39 5.62 29.27
C ALA A 317 6.03 5.18 30.69
N LYS A 318 5.34 6.03 31.45
CA LYS A 318 4.94 5.75 32.83
C LYS A 318 3.60 5.01 32.94
N GLN A 319 2.76 5.12 31.92
CA GLN A 319 1.44 4.50 31.84
C GLN A 319 1.43 3.46 30.70
N ARG A 320 0.24 3.10 30.22
CA ARG A 320 0.05 2.17 29.11
C ARG A 320 0.66 2.74 27.82
N VAL A 321 1.19 1.86 27.00
CA VAL A 321 1.61 2.18 25.63
C VAL A 321 0.63 1.55 24.65
N ILE A 322 0.21 2.31 23.67
CA ILE A 322 -0.63 1.84 22.54
C ILE A 322 0.10 2.17 21.26
N VAL A 323 0.52 1.16 20.51
CA VAL A 323 1.16 1.30 19.20
C VAL A 323 0.12 0.99 18.13
N ALA A 324 -0.23 1.98 17.33
CA ALA A 324 -1.08 1.80 16.17
C ALA A 324 -0.21 1.60 14.93
N SER A 325 -0.46 0.52 14.18
CA SER A 325 0.28 0.13 12.98
C SER A 325 -0.64 -0.59 12.00
N PHE A 326 -0.20 -0.71 10.74
CA PHE A 326 -0.85 -1.62 9.79
C PHE A 326 -0.71 -3.06 10.28
N ALA A 327 -1.79 -3.83 10.16
CA ALA A 327 -1.83 -5.22 10.61
C ALA A 327 -0.94 -6.16 9.78
N SER A 328 -0.49 -5.72 8.63
CA SER A 328 0.41 -6.44 7.73
C SER A 328 1.89 -6.16 8.00
N ASN A 329 2.23 -5.02 8.66
CA ASN A 329 3.63 -4.67 8.91
C ASN A 329 4.20 -5.45 10.12
N VAL A 330 4.53 -6.70 9.88
CA VAL A 330 5.07 -7.62 10.90
C VAL A 330 6.39 -7.12 11.47
N TYR A 331 7.24 -6.47 10.66
CA TYR A 331 8.52 -5.92 11.13
C TYR A 331 8.33 -4.81 12.17
N ARG A 332 7.38 -3.91 11.94
CA ARG A 332 7.01 -2.84 12.87
C ARG A 332 6.44 -3.39 14.16
N VAL A 333 5.58 -4.40 14.04
CA VAL A 333 5.01 -5.09 15.21
C VAL A 333 6.12 -5.83 15.98
N GLN A 334 7.07 -6.49 15.30
CA GLN A 334 8.22 -7.11 15.96
C GLN A 334 9.04 -6.08 16.74
N ALA A 335 9.37 -4.94 16.14
CA ALA A 335 10.12 -3.87 16.82
C ALA A 335 9.37 -3.34 18.05
N ALA A 336 8.03 -3.22 17.98
CA ALA A 336 7.21 -2.82 19.13
C ALA A 336 7.20 -3.91 20.22
N VAL A 337 7.07 -5.19 19.84
CA VAL A 337 7.12 -6.32 20.78
C VAL A 337 8.47 -6.39 21.49
N ASP A 338 9.58 -6.23 20.76
CA ASP A 338 10.93 -6.22 21.34
C ASP A 338 11.11 -5.06 22.33
N ALA A 339 10.57 -3.89 22.01
CA ALA A 339 10.57 -2.73 22.90
C ALA A 339 9.75 -3.00 24.19
N ALA A 340 8.59 -3.66 24.05
CA ALA A 340 7.75 -4.04 25.19
C ALA A 340 8.44 -5.06 26.09
N VAL A 341 9.04 -6.09 25.51
CA VAL A 341 9.80 -7.11 26.25
C VAL A 341 10.95 -6.48 27.03
N ALA A 342 11.73 -5.60 26.38
CA ALA A 342 12.83 -4.89 27.03
C ALA A 342 12.36 -4.00 28.22
N ALA A 343 11.12 -3.48 28.15
CA ALA A 343 10.52 -2.67 29.21
C ALA A 343 9.69 -3.51 30.22
N GLY A 344 9.73 -4.83 30.15
CA GLY A 344 8.99 -5.74 31.05
C GLY A 344 7.47 -5.64 30.91
N ARG A 345 6.97 -5.27 29.72
CA ARG A 345 5.53 -5.15 29.42
C ARG A 345 5.01 -6.41 28.73
N ARG A 346 3.76 -6.76 29.01
CA ARG A 346 3.01 -7.77 28.24
C ARG A 346 2.34 -7.10 27.04
N VAL A 347 2.16 -7.85 25.95
CA VAL A 347 1.62 -7.34 24.70
C VAL A 347 0.27 -7.98 24.40
N ALA A 348 -0.73 -7.15 24.10
CA ALA A 348 -2.02 -7.62 23.59
C ALA A 348 -2.29 -7.01 22.21
N PHE A 349 -2.72 -7.85 21.28
CA PHE A 349 -3.15 -7.44 19.96
C PHE A 349 -4.63 -7.06 19.95
N ASN A 350 -4.98 -5.98 19.24
CA ASN A 350 -6.33 -5.48 19.16
C ASN A 350 -6.72 -5.09 17.73
N GLY A 351 -7.91 -5.51 17.30
CA GLY A 351 -8.38 -5.44 15.91
C GLY A 351 -8.32 -6.82 15.25
N ARG A 352 -9.39 -7.19 14.54
CA ARG A 352 -9.54 -8.53 13.94
C ARG A 352 -8.38 -8.90 13.02
N SER A 353 -8.03 -8.00 12.09
CA SER A 353 -6.91 -8.22 11.17
C SER A 353 -5.56 -8.28 11.89
N MET A 354 -5.34 -7.45 12.93
CA MET A 354 -4.12 -7.46 13.73
C MET A 354 -3.94 -8.81 14.43
N ILE A 355 -4.94 -9.30 15.14
CA ILE A 355 -4.91 -10.59 15.83
C ILE A 355 -4.63 -11.70 14.84
N ARG A 356 -5.42 -11.80 13.76
CA ARG A 356 -5.28 -12.86 12.75
C ARG A 356 -3.89 -12.87 12.11
N ASN A 357 -3.41 -11.72 11.65
CA ASN A 357 -2.14 -11.64 10.95
C ASN A 357 -0.95 -11.92 11.87
N MET A 358 -1.02 -11.47 13.13
CA MET A 358 0.05 -11.76 14.11
C MET A 358 0.07 -13.21 14.54
N GLU A 359 -1.08 -13.87 14.68
CA GLU A 359 -1.14 -15.34 14.90
C GLU A 359 -0.52 -16.12 13.73
N ILE A 360 -0.78 -15.70 12.49
CA ILE A 360 -0.15 -16.30 11.31
C ILE A 360 1.35 -16.07 11.34
N ALA A 361 1.79 -14.83 11.58
CA ALA A 361 3.20 -14.46 11.63
C ALA A 361 3.97 -15.22 12.73
N GLU A 362 3.37 -15.39 13.91
CA GLU A 362 3.95 -16.16 15.01
C GLU A 362 4.09 -17.64 14.65
N LYS A 363 3.01 -18.27 14.17
CA LYS A 363 3.01 -19.68 13.74
C LYS A 363 4.04 -19.97 12.64
N MET A 364 4.31 -19.00 11.78
CA MET A 364 5.26 -19.13 10.67
C MET A 364 6.69 -18.69 11.03
N GLY A 365 6.89 -18.14 12.23
CA GLY A 365 8.20 -17.69 12.74
C GLY A 365 8.65 -16.32 12.24
N PHE A 366 7.74 -15.54 11.65
CA PHE A 366 7.99 -14.13 11.28
C PHE A 366 7.84 -13.17 12.47
N LEU A 367 6.99 -13.53 13.45
CA LEU A 367 6.88 -12.83 14.73
C LEU A 367 7.40 -13.71 15.84
N LYS A 368 8.29 -13.19 16.70
CA LYS A 368 8.95 -13.93 17.78
C LYS A 368 8.90 -13.13 19.09
N ALA A 369 8.62 -13.84 20.19
CA ALA A 369 8.70 -13.26 21.52
C ALA A 369 8.97 -14.35 22.57
N PRO A 370 9.52 -14.02 23.74
CA PRO A 370 9.61 -14.94 24.87
C PRO A 370 8.23 -15.47 25.28
N ARG A 371 8.19 -16.70 25.74
CA ARG A 371 6.95 -17.33 26.20
C ARG A 371 6.23 -16.47 27.23
N GLY A 372 4.94 -16.28 27.07
CA GLY A 372 4.09 -15.50 27.95
C GLY A 372 4.15 -13.98 27.72
N THR A 373 4.80 -13.51 26.65
CA THR A 373 4.76 -12.09 26.24
C THR A 373 3.36 -11.71 25.76
N PHE A 374 2.74 -12.54 24.93
CA PHE A 374 1.41 -12.28 24.40
C PHE A 374 0.32 -12.68 25.39
N ILE A 375 -0.65 -11.79 25.55
CA ILE A 375 -1.81 -11.93 26.42
C ILE A 375 -3.08 -11.52 25.69
N THR A 376 -4.21 -11.97 26.19
CA THR A 376 -5.52 -11.57 25.70
C THR A 376 -5.87 -10.13 26.11
N MET A 377 -6.84 -9.51 25.42
CA MET A 377 -7.33 -8.19 25.81
C MET A 377 -7.98 -8.19 27.22
N ASP A 378 -8.61 -9.30 27.62
CA ASP A 378 -9.21 -9.44 28.97
C ASP A 378 -8.14 -9.51 30.07
N GLU A 379 -7.03 -10.19 29.80
CA GLU A 379 -5.87 -10.18 30.71
C GLU A 379 -5.21 -8.81 30.77
N ALA A 380 -5.04 -8.14 29.62
CA ALA A 380 -4.48 -6.81 29.55
C ALA A 380 -5.31 -5.78 30.33
N ALA A 381 -6.64 -5.89 30.32
CA ALA A 381 -7.54 -5.00 31.07
C ALA A 381 -7.40 -5.14 32.60
N LYS A 382 -6.91 -6.28 33.09
CA LYS A 382 -6.72 -6.57 34.52
C LYS A 382 -5.34 -6.16 35.06
N LEU A 383 -4.37 -5.94 34.17
CA LEU A 383 -3.01 -5.57 34.54
C LEU A 383 -2.89 -4.05 34.81
N ALA A 384 -1.93 -3.69 35.64
CA ALA A 384 -1.56 -2.29 35.84
C ALA A 384 -1.11 -1.66 34.48
N PRO A 385 -1.50 -0.41 34.17
CA PRO A 385 -1.25 0.20 32.87
C PRO A 385 0.23 0.15 32.43
N HIS A 386 1.15 0.42 33.34
CA HIS A 386 2.60 0.39 33.03
C HIS A 386 3.15 -1.02 32.70
N LYS A 387 2.37 -2.08 32.92
CA LYS A 387 2.73 -3.47 32.58
C LYS A 387 2.22 -3.90 31.21
N VAL A 388 1.47 -3.04 30.51
CA VAL A 388 0.77 -3.40 29.28
C VAL A 388 1.23 -2.53 28.10
N MET A 389 1.40 -3.16 26.96
CA MET A 389 1.42 -2.51 25.65
C MET A 389 0.34 -3.14 24.78
N LEU A 390 -0.41 -2.29 24.08
CA LEU A 390 -1.37 -2.71 23.06
C LEU A 390 -0.79 -2.44 21.68
N VAL A 391 -0.94 -3.38 20.77
CA VAL A 391 -0.70 -3.16 19.33
C VAL A 391 -2.04 -3.23 18.62
N THR A 392 -2.40 -2.16 17.90
CA THR A 392 -3.77 -1.97 17.41
C THR A 392 -3.80 -1.49 15.96
N THR A 393 -4.95 -1.68 15.31
CA THR A 393 -5.30 -1.05 14.03
C THR A 393 -5.94 0.32 14.24
N GLY A 394 -6.14 1.08 13.15
CA GLY A 394 -6.82 2.38 13.17
C GLY A 394 -5.88 3.55 12.96
N THR A 395 -4.80 3.35 12.20
CA THR A 395 -3.82 4.40 11.89
C THR A 395 -4.32 5.43 10.90
N GLN A 396 -5.39 5.13 10.16
CA GLN A 396 -5.96 6.00 9.13
C GLN A 396 -7.27 6.66 9.57
N GLY A 397 -7.60 6.57 10.86
CA GLY A 397 -8.80 7.21 11.41
C GLY A 397 -10.11 6.49 11.07
N GLU A 398 -10.03 5.26 10.54
CA GLU A 398 -11.21 4.48 10.16
C GLU A 398 -12.20 4.38 11.34
N PRO A 399 -13.47 4.72 11.16
CA PRO A 399 -14.43 4.84 12.27
C PRO A 399 -14.60 3.55 13.09
N MET A 400 -14.54 2.39 12.44
CA MET A 400 -14.74 1.09 13.09
C MET A 400 -13.45 0.47 13.62
N ALA A 401 -12.30 1.08 13.35
CA ALA A 401 -11.02 0.57 13.83
C ALA A 401 -10.86 0.73 15.34
N ALA A 402 -9.99 -0.11 15.91
CA ALA A 402 -9.85 -0.21 17.34
C ALA A 402 -9.38 1.10 18.01
N LEU A 403 -8.40 1.80 17.42
CA LEU A 403 -7.91 3.07 17.96
C LEU A 403 -8.99 4.16 17.94
N SER A 404 -9.74 4.29 16.84
CA SER A 404 -10.83 5.28 16.71
C SER A 404 -11.93 5.04 17.73
N ARG A 405 -12.25 3.77 18.01
CA ARG A 405 -13.21 3.41 19.07
C ARG A 405 -12.67 3.69 20.46
N MET A 406 -11.37 3.51 20.70
CA MET A 406 -10.73 3.91 21.97
C MET A 406 -10.78 5.41 22.17
N ALA A 407 -10.48 6.20 21.13
CA ALA A 407 -10.53 7.67 21.17
C ALA A 407 -11.95 8.19 21.47
N ARG A 408 -13.00 7.54 20.93
CA ARG A 408 -14.41 7.88 21.23
C ARG A 408 -14.94 7.26 22.52
N ARG A 409 -14.10 6.53 23.30
CA ARG A 409 -14.49 5.81 24.52
C ARG A 409 -15.55 4.71 24.29
N GLU A 410 -15.60 4.18 23.06
CA GLU A 410 -16.54 3.11 22.65
C GLU A 410 -15.91 1.71 22.66
N HIS A 411 -14.65 1.60 23.06
CA HIS A 411 -13.98 0.32 23.14
C HIS A 411 -14.40 -0.45 24.39
N ARG A 412 -14.82 -1.72 24.22
CA ARG A 412 -15.48 -2.49 25.30
C ARG A 412 -14.57 -2.82 26.48
N GLN A 413 -13.27 -3.06 26.27
CA GLN A 413 -12.33 -3.59 27.26
C GLN A 413 -11.31 -2.57 27.72
N ILE A 414 -10.98 -1.58 26.88
CA ILE A 414 -9.91 -0.62 27.15
C ILE A 414 -10.47 0.80 27.10
N THR A 415 -10.21 1.55 28.14
CA THR A 415 -10.41 3.00 28.19
C THR A 415 -9.06 3.67 28.21
N VAL A 416 -8.80 4.56 27.24
CA VAL A 416 -7.61 5.43 27.23
C VAL A 416 -7.73 6.42 28.38
N ARG A 417 -6.60 6.67 29.05
CA ARG A 417 -6.54 7.53 30.25
C ARG A 417 -5.48 8.59 30.07
N ASP A 418 -5.53 9.56 30.93
CA ASP A 418 -4.49 10.57 31.11
C ASP A 418 -3.12 9.89 31.35
N GLY A 419 -2.08 10.38 30.63
CA GLY A 419 -0.72 9.83 30.67
C GLY A 419 -0.47 8.55 29.87
N ASP A 420 -1.48 7.95 29.22
CA ASP A 420 -1.25 6.87 28.25
C ASP A 420 -0.44 7.40 27.06
N LEU A 421 0.52 6.61 26.56
CA LEU A 421 1.32 6.93 25.38
C LEU A 421 0.74 6.24 24.14
N ILE A 422 0.40 7.02 23.13
CA ILE A 422 -0.10 6.54 21.85
C ILE A 422 0.97 6.78 20.78
N ILE A 423 1.43 5.75 20.09
CA ILE A 423 2.41 5.86 19.02
C ILE A 423 1.69 5.51 17.70
N LEU A 424 1.53 6.51 16.82
CA LEU A 424 1.02 6.31 15.45
C LEU A 424 2.18 5.96 14.54
N SER A 425 2.40 4.66 14.36
CA SER A 425 3.55 4.10 13.63
C SER A 425 3.19 3.79 12.18
N SER A 426 2.66 4.80 11.49
CA SER A 426 2.29 4.77 10.05
C SER A 426 2.43 6.16 9.44
N SER A 427 2.48 6.23 8.10
CA SER A 427 2.23 7.47 7.37
C SER A 427 0.73 7.73 7.24
N LEU A 428 0.39 8.99 7.01
CA LEU A 428 -0.95 9.37 6.57
C LEU A 428 -1.13 8.95 5.10
N VAL A 429 -2.17 8.21 4.81
CA VAL A 429 -2.61 7.99 3.43
C VAL A 429 -3.32 9.26 2.97
N PRO A 430 -2.99 9.82 1.80
CA PRO A 430 -3.66 11.01 1.28
C PRO A 430 -5.18 10.86 1.25
N GLY A 431 -5.88 11.88 1.76
CA GLY A 431 -7.34 11.89 1.91
C GLY A 431 -7.86 11.45 3.29
N ASN A 432 -7.01 10.91 4.17
CA ASN A 432 -7.39 10.50 5.53
C ASN A 432 -6.98 11.50 6.61
N GLU A 433 -6.42 12.65 6.23
CA GLU A 433 -5.83 13.62 7.15
C GLU A 433 -6.84 14.08 8.20
N GLU A 434 -8.04 14.46 7.78
CA GLU A 434 -9.09 14.95 8.69
C GLU A 434 -9.50 13.88 9.71
N ALA A 435 -9.70 12.64 9.26
CA ALA A 435 -10.08 11.53 10.12
C ALA A 435 -8.99 11.23 11.17
N VAL A 436 -7.72 11.20 10.75
CA VAL A 436 -6.58 10.93 11.64
C VAL A 436 -6.39 12.05 12.64
N PHE A 437 -6.44 13.32 12.21
CA PHE A 437 -6.35 14.47 13.14
C PHE A 437 -7.53 14.51 14.10
N GLY A 438 -8.73 14.11 13.66
CA GLY A 438 -9.89 13.94 14.54
C GLY A 438 -9.62 12.95 15.68
N VAL A 439 -9.04 11.79 15.36
CA VAL A 439 -8.64 10.78 16.36
C VAL A 439 -7.55 11.33 17.30
N ILE A 440 -6.52 11.99 16.76
CA ILE A 440 -5.44 12.60 17.57
C ILE A 440 -6.01 13.62 18.55
N ASN A 441 -6.91 14.50 18.10
CA ASN A 441 -7.55 15.52 18.95
C ASN A 441 -8.37 14.88 20.08
N MET A 442 -9.16 13.84 19.79
CA MET A 442 -9.92 13.13 20.82
C MET A 442 -8.99 12.47 21.86
N LEU A 443 -7.88 11.87 21.43
CA LEU A 443 -6.89 11.27 22.34
C LEU A 443 -6.21 12.34 23.21
N ALA A 444 -5.84 13.48 22.62
CA ALA A 444 -5.25 14.60 23.34
C ALA A 444 -6.22 15.21 24.37
N GLN A 445 -7.52 15.30 24.06
CA GLN A 445 -8.56 15.73 25.01
C GLN A 445 -8.71 14.82 26.25
N ILE A 446 -8.35 13.53 26.08
CA ILE A 446 -8.34 12.56 27.19
C ILE A 446 -7.11 12.79 28.11
N GLY A 447 -6.07 13.48 27.63
CA GLY A 447 -4.79 13.65 28.32
C GLY A 447 -3.73 12.65 27.86
N ALA A 448 -3.97 11.86 26.82
CA ALA A 448 -2.98 10.95 26.27
C ALA A 448 -1.90 11.70 25.47
N THR A 449 -0.66 11.25 25.57
CA THR A 449 0.43 11.75 24.73
C THR A 449 0.43 11.00 23.40
N VAL A 450 0.29 11.73 22.28
CA VAL A 450 0.32 11.13 20.94
C VAL A 450 1.63 11.46 20.25
N VAL A 451 2.35 10.43 19.80
CA VAL A 451 3.62 10.54 19.04
C VAL A 451 3.37 10.05 17.63
N THR A 452 3.72 10.87 16.65
CA THR A 452 3.60 10.59 15.20
C THR A 452 4.98 10.55 14.54
N GLY A 453 5.03 10.25 13.25
CA GLY A 453 6.25 10.34 12.44
C GLY A 453 6.86 11.75 12.35
N ARG A 454 6.10 12.80 12.73
CA ARG A 454 6.60 14.19 12.82
C ARG A 454 7.36 14.45 14.11
N ASP A 455 7.01 13.74 15.18
CA ASP A 455 7.58 13.97 16.52
C ASP A 455 8.81 13.10 16.77
N ALA A 456 8.84 11.90 16.20
CA ALA A 456 9.94 10.96 16.34
C ALA A 456 9.98 9.98 15.16
N LYS A 457 11.15 9.35 14.91
CA LYS A 457 11.31 8.33 13.86
C LYS A 457 10.60 7.04 14.24
N VAL A 458 9.26 7.05 14.19
CA VAL A 458 8.40 5.89 14.49
C VAL A 458 7.83 5.25 13.23
N HIS A 459 8.14 5.80 12.05
CA HIS A 459 7.70 5.27 10.76
C HIS A 459 8.78 5.42 9.70
N THR A 460 8.82 4.49 8.76
CA THR A 460 9.49 4.59 7.45
C THR A 460 8.58 4.00 6.38
N SER A 461 8.72 4.48 5.14
CA SER A 461 7.93 3.98 4.02
C SER A 461 8.33 2.57 3.62
N GLY A 462 7.35 1.80 3.13
CA GLY A 462 7.56 0.52 2.46
C GLY A 462 7.94 0.65 0.98
N HIS A 463 7.84 1.86 0.41
CA HIS A 463 8.12 2.15 -1.00
C HIS A 463 9.37 2.99 -1.16
N GLY A 464 10.14 2.71 -2.20
CA GLY A 464 11.36 3.43 -2.55
C GLY A 464 11.09 4.87 -2.98
N TYR A 465 12.03 5.77 -2.66
CA TYR A 465 12.02 7.15 -3.10
C TYR A 465 12.68 7.29 -4.48
N SER A 466 12.68 8.50 -5.04
CA SER A 466 13.16 8.75 -6.40
C SER A 466 14.59 8.26 -6.67
N GLY A 467 15.48 8.37 -5.69
CA GLY A 467 16.86 7.88 -5.82
C GLY A 467 16.97 6.36 -5.92
N GLU A 468 16.11 5.63 -5.20
CA GLU A 468 16.04 4.16 -5.29
C GLU A 468 15.46 3.70 -6.63
N LEU A 469 14.41 4.40 -7.12
CA LEU A 469 13.81 4.10 -8.42
C LEU A 469 14.80 4.37 -9.57
N LEU A 470 15.52 5.50 -9.52
CA LEU A 470 16.59 5.81 -10.48
C LEU A 470 17.68 4.73 -10.47
N PHE A 471 18.06 4.25 -9.28
CA PHE A 471 19.03 3.16 -9.16
C PHE A 471 18.50 1.85 -9.79
N LEU A 472 17.22 1.51 -9.60
CA LEU A 472 16.59 0.36 -10.23
C LEU A 472 16.62 0.45 -11.77
N TYR A 473 16.31 1.61 -12.34
CA TYR A 473 16.42 1.82 -13.80
C TYR A 473 17.83 1.60 -14.31
N ASN A 474 18.84 2.08 -13.58
CA ASN A 474 20.25 1.88 -13.94
C ASN A 474 20.71 0.41 -13.83
N VAL A 475 20.17 -0.35 -12.88
CA VAL A 475 20.48 -1.79 -12.72
C VAL A 475 19.78 -2.62 -13.79
N VAL A 476 18.48 -2.38 -14.03
CA VAL A 476 17.66 -3.18 -14.94
C VAL A 476 17.87 -2.79 -16.41
N ARG A 477 18.10 -1.51 -16.70
CA ARG A 477 18.29 -0.98 -18.07
C ARG A 477 17.20 -1.41 -19.03
N PRO A 478 15.90 -1.23 -18.71
CA PRO A 478 14.82 -1.71 -19.55
C PRO A 478 14.73 -0.92 -20.84
N THR A 479 14.25 -1.56 -21.94
CA THR A 479 13.95 -0.87 -23.19
C THR A 479 12.77 0.10 -23.04
N ASN A 480 11.78 -0.30 -22.24
CA ASN A 480 10.60 0.50 -21.94
C ASN A 480 10.30 0.47 -20.42
N ALA A 481 9.72 1.56 -19.91
CA ALA A 481 9.25 1.66 -18.54
C ALA A 481 7.75 1.94 -18.50
N MET A 482 7.04 1.26 -17.60
CA MET A 482 5.63 1.50 -17.29
C MET A 482 5.50 1.76 -15.78
N PRO A 483 5.42 3.02 -15.36
CA PRO A 483 5.08 3.36 -13.98
C PRO A 483 3.72 2.76 -13.59
N VAL A 484 3.66 2.09 -12.43
CA VAL A 484 2.45 1.49 -11.87
C VAL A 484 2.32 1.89 -10.40
N HIS A 485 1.22 1.57 -9.75
CA HIS A 485 0.98 1.77 -8.32
C HIS A 485 1.20 3.24 -7.89
N GLY A 486 0.33 4.13 -8.36
CA GLY A 486 0.44 5.56 -8.05
C GLY A 486 -0.64 6.40 -8.70
N GLU A 487 -0.92 7.56 -8.12
CA GLU A 487 -1.70 8.62 -8.75
C GLU A 487 -0.93 9.24 -9.95
N TRP A 488 -1.59 9.99 -10.81
CA TRP A 488 -0.97 10.61 -11.97
C TRP A 488 0.30 11.41 -11.68
N ARG A 489 0.36 12.11 -10.53
CA ARG A 489 1.57 12.86 -10.11
C ARG A 489 2.76 11.92 -9.86
N HIS A 490 2.52 10.75 -9.27
CA HIS A 490 3.54 9.75 -8.98
C HIS A 490 4.00 9.04 -10.26
N LEU A 491 3.04 8.61 -11.10
CA LEU A 491 3.33 7.97 -12.38
C LEU A 491 4.14 8.89 -13.30
N ARG A 492 3.79 10.20 -13.33
CA ARG A 492 4.52 11.19 -14.12
C ARG A 492 5.94 11.40 -13.61
N ALA A 493 6.11 11.55 -12.29
CA ALA A 493 7.43 11.69 -11.70
C ALA A 493 8.30 10.45 -11.97
N ASN A 494 7.75 9.24 -11.83
CA ASN A 494 8.48 8.01 -12.13
C ASN A 494 8.83 7.89 -13.61
N LYS A 495 7.95 8.32 -14.52
CA LYS A 495 8.26 8.42 -15.96
C LYS A 495 9.46 9.33 -16.21
N GLU A 496 9.52 10.50 -15.55
CA GLU A 496 10.60 11.47 -15.70
C GLU A 496 11.94 10.92 -15.17
N LEU A 497 11.91 10.01 -14.18
CA LEU A 497 13.10 9.30 -13.70
C LEU A 497 13.60 8.26 -14.71
N ALA A 498 12.71 7.68 -15.51
CA ALA A 498 13.02 6.62 -16.46
C ALA A 498 13.61 7.14 -17.79
N ILE A 499 13.52 8.43 -18.09
CA ILE A 499 14.00 9.07 -19.33
C ILE A 499 15.37 9.70 -19.10
#